data_d6cb09c00b88e557e9b5cd115cf46aae
#
_entry.id   d6cb09c00b88e557e9b5cd115cf46aae
#
_cell.length_a   1.000
_cell.length_b   1.000
_cell.length_c   1.000
_cell.angle_alpha   90.00
_cell.angle_beta   90.00
_cell.angle_gamma   90.00
#
_symmetry.space_group_name_H-M   'P 1'
#
loop_
_entity.id
_entity.type
_entity.pdbx_description
1 polymer ?
#
loop_
_entity_poly.entity_id
_entity_poly.type
_entity_poly.pdbx_seq_one_letter_code
_entity_poly.pdbx_strand_id
1 'polypeptide(L)'
;MTATENSGKGTAMKQALIPAAALLLCLAACADEDAASGKLYCPTVSRVEQLSSLTRFLPSSEDVTAEVTEAHITGVAGSCDEEPAKHDVLVSFKVGFSATDGPADHGATLELPYFVSVTQGATVVSKVPHTISITFDGNVTTATAVSKTIKVELPNVDLTQDTEVLVGFQLSPEQLAYATDHPGS
;
A
#
# COMPACT_ATOMS: atom_id res chain seq x y z
N MET A 1 18.43 52.62 -52.34
CA MET A 1 18.60 51.97 -53.66
C MET A 1 17.74 50.73 -53.64
N THR A 2 16.82 50.93 -54.29
CA THR A 2 16.02 50.39 -55.41
C THR A 2 14.88 49.47 -54.96
N ALA A 3 13.72 50.03 -55.19
CA ALA A 3 12.41 49.44 -55.27
C ALA A 3 12.34 48.28 -56.31
N THR A 4 11.41 47.39 -56.15
CA THR A 4 10.62 46.96 -57.31
C THR A 4 9.24 46.42 -56.80
N GLU A 5 8.27 47.15 -57.24
CA GLU A 5 6.84 46.91 -57.33
C GLU A 5 6.55 45.75 -58.27
N ASN A 6 5.62 44.88 -57.98
CA ASN A 6 4.88 44.21 -59.04
C ASN A 6 3.43 43.91 -58.69
N SER A 7 2.59 44.58 -59.46
CA SER A 7 1.15 44.51 -59.58
C SER A 7 0.72 43.19 -60.23
N GLY A 8 -0.39 42.63 -59.90
CA GLY A 8 -0.94 41.53 -60.65
C GLY A 8 -2.29 40.95 -60.22
N LYS A 9 -3.34 41.61 -60.68
CA LYS A 9 -4.61 41.02 -61.13
C LYS A 9 -5.47 40.14 -60.28
N GLY A 10 -6.64 40.69 -59.99
CA GLY A 10 -7.80 40.02 -59.44
C GLY A 10 -8.31 38.86 -60.32
N THR A 11 -8.83 37.88 -59.58
CA THR A 11 -9.70 36.88 -60.16
C THR A 11 -10.90 36.74 -59.25
N ALA A 12 -12.06 37.12 -59.77
CA ALA A 12 -13.34 36.97 -59.11
C ALA A 12 -13.64 35.48 -58.86
N MET A 13 -13.77 35.09 -57.61
CA MET A 13 -14.21 33.76 -57.26
C MET A 13 -15.66 33.80 -56.77
N LYS A 14 -16.48 33.13 -57.56
CA LYS A 14 -17.91 32.96 -57.38
C LYS A 14 -18.20 32.43 -55.97
N GLN A 15 -18.99 33.15 -55.19
CA GLN A 15 -19.57 32.68 -53.94
C GLN A 15 -20.54 31.53 -54.26
N ALA A 16 -20.16 30.32 -53.87
CA ALA A 16 -21.05 29.18 -53.80
C ALA A 16 -21.76 29.24 -52.43
N LEU A 17 -23.05 29.57 -52.46
CA LEU A 17 -23.93 29.39 -51.28
C LEU A 17 -24.04 27.90 -50.99
N ILE A 18 -23.40 27.47 -49.95
CA ILE A 18 -23.59 26.13 -49.35
C ILE A 18 -24.76 26.26 -48.35
N PRO A 19 -25.85 25.48 -48.48
CA PRO A 19 -26.99 25.57 -47.58
C PRO A 19 -26.57 25.13 -46.18
N ALA A 20 -26.82 25.98 -45.20
CA ALA A 20 -26.55 25.86 -43.78
C ALA A 20 -27.44 24.80 -43.02
N ALA A 21 -27.88 23.76 -43.71
CA ALA A 21 -28.81 22.75 -43.17
C ALA A 21 -28.21 21.37 -42.84
N ALA A 22 -26.90 21.16 -43.04
CA ALA A 22 -26.27 19.85 -42.89
C ALA A 22 -25.30 19.75 -41.69
N LEU A 23 -25.24 20.75 -40.81
CA LEU A 23 -24.26 20.78 -39.69
C LEU A 23 -24.85 20.54 -38.30
N LEU A 24 -26.09 20.08 -38.19
CA LEU A 24 -26.76 19.88 -36.90
C LEU A 24 -27.00 18.41 -36.48
N LEU A 25 -26.37 17.44 -37.17
CA LEU A 25 -26.61 16.01 -36.84
C LEU A 25 -25.39 15.24 -36.33
N CYS A 26 -24.31 15.88 -35.91
CA CYS A 26 -23.13 15.19 -35.38
C CYS A 26 -22.82 15.44 -33.91
N LEU A 27 -23.76 15.98 -33.11
CA LEU A 27 -23.56 16.25 -31.68
C LEU A 27 -24.32 15.29 -30.75
N ALA A 28 -24.80 14.16 -31.24
CA ALA A 28 -25.56 13.22 -30.42
C ALA A 28 -24.88 11.83 -30.28
N ALA A 29 -23.55 11.75 -30.33
CA ALA A 29 -22.83 10.47 -30.23
C ALA A 29 -21.63 10.55 -29.28
N CYS A 30 -21.71 11.37 -28.24
CA CYS A 30 -20.93 11.22 -27.01
C CYS A 30 -21.92 11.16 -25.86
N ALA A 31 -22.79 10.16 -25.89
CA ALA A 31 -23.37 9.67 -24.65
C ALA A 31 -22.21 8.91 -24.00
N ASP A 32 -21.57 9.55 -23.01
CA ASP A 32 -20.73 8.87 -22.06
C ASP A 32 -21.54 7.70 -21.51
N GLU A 33 -21.20 6.50 -21.93
CA GLU A 33 -21.46 5.31 -21.13
C GLU A 33 -20.54 5.40 -19.91
N ASP A 34 -20.84 6.35 -19.02
CA ASP A 34 -20.58 6.17 -17.60
C ASP A 34 -21.47 5.01 -17.14
N ALA A 35 -21.13 3.81 -17.63
CA ALA A 35 -21.49 2.60 -16.93
C ALA A 35 -21.06 2.84 -15.50
N ALA A 36 -22.02 2.83 -14.59
CA ALA A 36 -21.83 2.94 -13.17
C ALA A 36 -20.78 1.92 -12.70
N SER A 37 -19.52 2.25 -12.86
CA SER A 37 -18.44 1.62 -12.13
C SER A 37 -18.61 2.19 -10.71
N GLY A 38 -19.34 1.43 -9.89
CA GLY A 38 -19.44 1.69 -8.48
C GLY A 38 -18.01 1.92 -8.00
N LYS A 39 -17.76 3.05 -7.35
CA LYS A 39 -16.42 3.39 -6.89
C LYS A 39 -15.96 2.29 -5.96
N LEU A 40 -14.99 1.49 -6.42
CA LEU A 40 -14.38 0.47 -5.59
C LEU A 40 -13.80 1.15 -4.35
N TYR A 41 -14.24 0.75 -3.18
CA TYR A 41 -13.65 1.17 -1.93
C TYR A 41 -12.54 0.19 -1.53
N CYS A 42 -11.30 0.69 -1.56
CA CYS A 42 -10.14 -0.08 -1.13
C CYS A 42 -9.87 0.15 0.35
N PRO A 43 -9.95 -0.88 1.18
CA PRO A 43 -9.59 -0.77 2.59
C PRO A 43 -8.14 -0.32 2.77
N THR A 44 -7.91 0.51 3.77
CA THR A 44 -6.56 0.92 4.14
C THR A 44 -5.80 -0.27 4.71
N VAL A 45 -4.56 -0.47 4.25
CA VAL A 45 -3.62 -1.40 4.88
C VAL A 45 -2.57 -0.58 5.62
N SER A 46 -2.50 -0.72 6.93
CA SER A 46 -1.60 0.07 7.76
C SER A 46 -0.91 -0.76 8.85
N ARG A 47 0.17 -0.24 9.40
CA ARG A 47 0.80 -0.82 10.59
C ARG A 47 0.17 -0.24 11.84
N VAL A 48 0.07 -1.06 12.88
CA VAL A 48 -0.31 -0.60 14.22
C VAL A 48 0.94 0.00 14.86
N GLU A 49 0.93 1.30 15.16
CA GLU A 49 2.12 2.04 15.60
C GLU A 49 2.77 1.40 16.84
N GLN A 50 1.99 1.07 17.87
CA GLN A 50 2.48 0.47 19.10
C GLN A 50 3.00 -0.98 18.92
N LEU A 51 2.71 -1.60 17.79
CA LEU A 51 3.12 -2.97 17.46
C LEU A 51 4.02 -2.98 16.21
N SER A 52 4.57 -1.84 15.82
CA SER A 52 5.43 -1.73 14.64
C SER A 52 6.91 -1.90 14.95
N SER A 53 7.29 -1.91 16.23
CA SER A 53 8.63 -2.25 16.71
C SER A 53 8.61 -3.44 17.66
N LEU A 54 9.71 -4.19 17.67
CA LEU A 54 9.93 -5.34 18.55
C LEU A 54 11.38 -5.32 19.00
N THR A 55 11.61 -5.24 20.30
CA THR A 55 12.92 -5.47 20.90
C THR A 55 12.93 -6.80 21.62
N ARG A 56 13.96 -7.60 21.41
CA ARG A 56 14.16 -8.90 22.04
C ARG A 56 15.42 -8.88 22.84
N PHE A 57 15.33 -9.29 24.10
CA PHE A 57 16.44 -9.47 25.02
C PHE A 57 16.67 -10.95 25.34
N LEU A 58 17.84 -11.27 25.87
CA LEU A 58 18.08 -12.54 26.54
C LEU A 58 17.14 -12.68 27.76
N PRO A 59 16.76 -13.90 28.12
CA PRO A 59 15.88 -14.13 29.26
C PRO A 59 16.37 -13.44 30.56
N SER A 60 15.46 -12.79 31.25
CA SER A 60 15.70 -12.15 32.55
C SER A 60 16.59 -10.90 32.56
N SER A 61 16.77 -10.26 31.42
CA SER A 61 17.52 -8.99 31.34
C SER A 61 16.88 -8.07 30.30
N GLU A 62 16.78 -6.78 30.61
CA GLU A 62 16.44 -5.69 29.69
C GLU A 62 17.61 -4.71 29.54
N ASP A 63 18.81 -5.15 29.91
CA ASP A 63 20.03 -4.39 29.70
C ASP A 63 20.42 -4.37 28.21
N VAL A 64 20.90 -3.25 27.73
CA VAL A 64 21.32 -3.10 26.32
C VAL A 64 22.36 -4.12 25.89
N THR A 65 23.20 -4.60 26.81
CA THR A 65 24.18 -5.66 26.53
C THR A 65 23.55 -7.06 26.34
N ALA A 66 22.31 -7.22 26.76
CA ALA A 66 21.52 -8.43 26.59
C ALA A 66 20.54 -8.35 25.41
N GLU A 67 20.56 -7.24 24.66
CA GLU A 67 19.72 -7.09 23.47
C GLU A 67 20.17 -8.05 22.38
N VAL A 68 19.20 -8.84 21.89
CA VAL A 68 19.39 -9.78 20.77
C VAL A 68 19.07 -9.10 19.46
N THR A 69 18.00 -8.32 19.38
CA THR A 69 17.62 -7.62 18.17
C THR A 69 16.59 -6.54 18.45
N GLU A 70 16.65 -5.50 17.65
CA GLU A 70 15.59 -4.53 17.47
C GLU A 70 15.06 -4.66 16.03
N ALA A 71 13.75 -4.78 15.86
CA ALA A 71 13.12 -4.96 14.57
C ALA A 71 11.93 -4.02 14.36
N HIS A 72 11.74 -3.59 13.10
CA HIS A 72 10.68 -2.66 12.71
C HIS A 72 9.91 -3.14 11.50
N ILE A 73 8.61 -2.88 11.48
CA ILE A 73 7.80 -2.92 10.26
C ILE A 73 8.02 -1.61 9.53
N THR A 74 8.74 -1.64 8.41
CA THR A 74 9.14 -0.44 7.66
C THR A 74 8.01 0.12 6.80
N GLY A 75 7.05 -0.71 6.43
CA GLY A 75 5.90 -0.28 5.65
C GLY A 75 5.12 -1.44 5.05
N VAL A 76 4.03 -1.07 4.41
CA VAL A 76 3.17 -1.98 3.63
C VAL A 76 2.96 -1.40 2.24
N ALA A 77 2.94 -2.25 1.22
CA ALA A 77 2.68 -1.83 -0.15
C ALA A 77 1.85 -2.89 -0.86
N GLY A 78 0.81 -2.44 -1.57
CA GLY A 78 -0.10 -3.37 -2.23
C GLY A 78 -1.14 -2.67 -3.10
N SER A 79 -2.08 -3.46 -3.57
CA SER A 79 -3.23 -3.06 -4.38
C SER A 79 -4.48 -3.76 -3.88
N CYS A 80 -5.63 -3.29 -4.33
CA CYS A 80 -6.86 -4.05 -4.21
C CYS A 80 -7.56 -4.13 -5.56
N ASP A 81 -8.25 -5.24 -5.75
CA ASP A 81 -8.99 -5.56 -6.95
C ASP A 81 -10.40 -5.99 -6.55
N GLU A 82 -11.40 -5.59 -7.33
CA GLU A 82 -12.74 -6.09 -7.21
C GLU A 82 -12.85 -7.46 -7.88
N GLU A 83 -13.51 -8.42 -7.23
CA GLU A 83 -13.95 -9.65 -7.86
C GLU A 83 -15.45 -9.58 -8.18
N PRO A 84 -15.84 -9.04 -9.35
CA PRO A 84 -17.24 -8.71 -9.66
C PRO A 84 -18.19 -9.91 -9.60
N ALA A 85 -17.68 -11.11 -9.88
CA ALA A 85 -18.47 -12.34 -9.86
C ALA A 85 -18.90 -12.74 -8.45
N LYS A 86 -18.17 -12.30 -7.42
CA LYS A 86 -18.43 -12.60 -6.00
C LYS A 86 -18.92 -11.39 -5.20
N HIS A 87 -18.79 -10.19 -5.75
CA HIS A 87 -18.94 -8.92 -5.03
C HIS A 87 -17.96 -8.78 -3.85
N ASP A 88 -16.75 -9.32 -4.00
CA ASP A 88 -15.71 -9.30 -2.99
C ASP A 88 -14.60 -8.32 -3.40
N VAL A 89 -13.85 -7.83 -2.43
CA VAL A 89 -12.61 -7.07 -2.63
C VAL A 89 -11.43 -7.96 -2.23
N LEU A 90 -10.48 -8.13 -3.14
CA LEU A 90 -9.22 -8.81 -2.88
C LEU A 90 -8.12 -7.76 -2.61
N VAL A 91 -7.66 -7.70 -1.38
CA VAL A 91 -6.52 -6.86 -0.98
C VAL A 91 -5.25 -7.71 -1.05
N SER A 92 -4.28 -7.30 -1.87
CA SER A 92 -3.01 -7.99 -2.06
C SER A 92 -1.86 -7.06 -1.68
N PHE A 93 -1.04 -7.44 -0.70
CA PHE A 93 0.04 -6.58 -0.22
C PHE A 93 1.25 -7.37 0.27
N LYS A 94 2.35 -6.66 0.47
CA LYS A 94 3.58 -7.13 1.11
C LYS A 94 3.94 -6.21 2.27
N VAL A 95 4.61 -6.79 3.26
CA VAL A 95 5.11 -6.10 4.44
C VAL A 95 6.62 -6.07 4.39
N GLY A 96 7.20 -4.89 4.56
CA GLY A 96 8.64 -4.68 4.69
C GLY A 96 9.06 -4.68 6.16
N PHE A 97 10.22 -5.26 6.43
CA PHE A 97 10.82 -5.36 7.76
C PHE A 97 12.29 -4.95 7.70
N SER A 98 12.76 -4.39 8.80
CA SER A 98 14.18 -4.23 9.09
C SER A 98 14.47 -4.77 10.47
N ALA A 99 15.68 -5.27 10.67
CA ALA A 99 16.16 -5.66 11.99
C ALA A 99 17.63 -5.23 12.16
N THR A 100 17.97 -4.84 13.37
CA THR A 100 19.33 -4.57 13.81
C THR A 100 19.79 -5.70 14.72
N ASP A 101 21.01 -6.16 14.50
CA ASP A 101 21.67 -7.15 15.31
C ASP A 101 22.13 -6.53 16.63
N GLY A 102 21.69 -7.09 17.74
CA GLY A 102 22.06 -6.63 19.07
C GLY A 102 23.35 -7.26 19.58
N PRO A 103 23.96 -6.72 20.66
CA PRO A 103 25.21 -7.24 21.22
C PRO A 103 25.15 -8.70 21.68
N ALA A 104 23.94 -9.19 21.98
CA ALA A 104 23.73 -10.56 22.45
C ALA A 104 23.31 -11.52 21.34
N ASP A 105 23.15 -11.06 20.11
CA ASP A 105 22.98 -11.97 18.99
C ASP A 105 24.31 -12.59 18.58
N HIS A 106 24.25 -13.80 18.09
CA HIS A 106 25.41 -14.56 17.66
C HIS A 106 25.35 -14.92 16.16
N GLY A 107 24.72 -14.06 15.36
CA GLY A 107 24.61 -14.22 13.91
C GLY A 107 23.57 -15.26 13.49
N ALA A 108 22.52 -15.41 14.28
CA ALA A 108 21.43 -16.33 14.01
C ALA A 108 20.42 -15.74 13.00
N THR A 109 19.72 -16.65 12.32
CA THR A 109 18.50 -16.26 11.61
C THR A 109 17.41 -15.97 12.63
N LEU A 110 16.82 -14.77 12.55
CA LEU A 110 15.74 -14.34 13.44
C LEU A 110 14.39 -14.72 12.85
N GLU A 111 13.58 -15.41 13.65
CA GLU A 111 12.17 -15.66 13.36
C GLU A 111 11.33 -14.65 14.14
N LEU A 112 10.69 -13.73 13.43
CA LEU A 112 9.90 -12.67 14.02
C LEU A 112 8.41 -12.91 13.75
N PRO A 113 7.61 -13.17 14.78
CA PRO A 113 6.17 -13.36 14.65
C PRO A 113 5.47 -12.03 14.43
N TYR A 114 4.60 -11.97 13.44
CA TYR A 114 3.72 -10.82 13.18
C TYR A 114 2.31 -11.31 12.85
N PHE A 115 1.36 -10.42 12.78
CA PHE A 115 -0.01 -10.75 12.42
C PHE A 115 -0.55 -9.78 11.36
N VAL A 116 -1.56 -10.27 10.66
CA VAL A 116 -2.47 -9.46 9.85
C VAL A 116 -3.85 -9.60 10.45
N SER A 117 -4.49 -8.50 10.77
CA SER A 117 -5.87 -8.48 11.24
C SER A 117 -6.75 -7.63 10.35
N VAL A 118 -8.01 -8.03 10.25
CA VAL A 118 -9.06 -7.25 9.62
C VAL A 118 -9.96 -6.72 10.71
N THR A 119 -10.21 -5.42 10.68
CA THR A 119 -11.15 -4.77 11.59
C THR A 119 -12.31 -4.17 10.81
N GLN A 120 -13.46 -4.10 11.43
CA GLN A 120 -14.62 -3.36 10.96
C GLN A 120 -15.03 -2.39 12.07
N GLY A 121 -14.74 -1.10 11.86
CA GLY A 121 -14.78 -0.13 12.93
C GLY A 121 -13.88 -0.55 14.09
N ALA A 122 -14.41 -0.62 15.30
CA ALA A 122 -13.67 -1.02 16.50
C ALA A 122 -13.58 -2.56 16.71
N THR A 123 -14.16 -3.37 15.83
CA THR A 123 -14.24 -4.82 16.01
C THR A 123 -13.20 -5.56 15.19
N VAL A 124 -12.42 -6.42 15.81
CA VAL A 124 -11.53 -7.35 15.09
C VAL A 124 -12.35 -8.49 14.51
N VAL A 125 -12.41 -8.57 13.18
CA VAL A 125 -13.17 -9.60 12.44
C VAL A 125 -12.31 -10.85 12.24
N SER A 126 -11.02 -10.66 11.93
CA SER A 126 -10.07 -11.76 11.80
C SER A 126 -8.68 -11.35 12.23
N LYS A 127 -7.87 -12.33 12.67
CA LYS A 127 -6.44 -12.15 12.96
C LYS A 127 -5.70 -13.41 12.55
N VAL A 128 -4.74 -13.27 11.64
CA VAL A 128 -3.95 -14.38 11.10
C VAL A 128 -2.49 -14.18 11.49
N PRO A 129 -1.87 -15.14 12.21
CA PRO A 129 -0.45 -15.08 12.54
C PRO A 129 0.41 -15.45 11.33
N HIS A 130 1.56 -14.80 11.26
CA HIS A 130 2.61 -15.01 10.27
C HIS A 130 3.99 -15.00 10.94
N THR A 131 5.01 -15.43 10.23
CA THR A 131 6.41 -15.32 10.65
C THR A 131 7.24 -14.80 9.49
N ILE A 132 8.21 -13.94 9.78
CA ILE A 132 9.24 -13.50 8.84
C ILE A 132 10.61 -13.92 9.35
N SER A 133 11.42 -14.51 8.47
CA SER A 133 12.82 -14.87 8.76
C SER A 133 13.72 -13.75 8.25
N ILE A 134 14.60 -13.25 9.10
CA ILE A 134 15.63 -12.26 8.76
C ILE A 134 16.99 -12.87 9.07
N THR A 135 17.90 -12.85 8.11
CA THR A 135 19.25 -13.37 8.26
C THR A 135 20.24 -12.23 8.07
N PHE A 136 21.22 -12.14 8.97
CA PHE A 136 22.34 -11.21 8.86
C PHE A 136 23.48 -11.91 8.12
N ASP A 137 23.83 -11.40 6.93
CA ASP A 137 24.87 -11.98 6.09
C ASP A 137 26.25 -11.37 6.43
N GLY A 138 27.18 -12.22 6.81
CA GLY A 138 28.56 -11.82 7.11
C GLY A 138 28.64 -10.96 8.38
N ASN A 139 29.18 -9.74 8.25
CA ASN A 139 29.39 -8.82 9.38
C ASN A 139 28.43 -7.62 9.35
N VAL A 140 27.26 -7.75 8.70
CA VAL A 140 26.27 -6.68 8.69
C VAL A 140 25.52 -6.67 10.00
N THR A 141 25.25 -5.47 10.51
CA THR A 141 24.49 -5.24 11.74
C THR A 141 23.04 -4.86 11.49
N THR A 142 22.64 -4.73 10.23
CA THR A 142 21.26 -4.42 9.84
C THR A 142 20.89 -5.25 8.64
N ALA A 143 19.73 -5.88 8.69
CA ALA A 143 19.17 -6.68 7.62
C ALA A 143 17.72 -6.29 7.34
N THR A 144 17.25 -6.54 6.13
CA THR A 144 15.88 -6.28 5.72
C THR A 144 15.25 -7.53 5.12
N ALA A 145 13.95 -7.64 5.26
CA ALA A 145 13.16 -8.68 4.63
C ALA A 145 11.82 -8.13 4.12
N VAL A 146 11.25 -8.82 3.14
CA VAL A 146 9.91 -8.52 2.63
C VAL A 146 9.09 -9.80 2.67
N SER A 147 7.87 -9.71 3.16
CA SER A 147 6.98 -10.86 3.20
C SER A 147 6.65 -11.39 1.80
N LYS A 148 6.19 -12.62 1.72
CA LYS A 148 5.44 -13.09 0.55
C LYS A 148 4.20 -12.21 0.39
N THR A 149 3.61 -12.20 -0.81
CA THR A 149 2.33 -11.53 -1.03
C THR A 149 1.26 -12.15 -0.12
N ILE A 150 0.64 -11.31 0.69
CA ILE A 150 -0.48 -11.65 1.54
C ILE A 150 -1.74 -11.24 0.80
N LYS A 151 -2.74 -12.10 0.83
CA LYS A 151 -4.04 -11.86 0.21
C LYS A 151 -5.13 -11.94 1.27
N VAL A 152 -5.96 -10.91 1.30
CA VAL A 152 -7.11 -10.81 2.19
C VAL A 152 -8.35 -10.63 1.32
N GLU A 153 -9.24 -11.61 1.36
CA GLU A 153 -10.55 -11.54 0.69
C GLU A 153 -11.56 -10.93 1.67
N LEU A 154 -12.21 -9.86 1.24
CA LEU A 154 -13.21 -9.15 2.00
C LEU A 154 -14.56 -9.33 1.29
N PRO A 155 -15.47 -10.10 1.88
CA PRO A 155 -16.77 -10.35 1.30
C PRO A 155 -17.64 -9.09 1.38
N ASN A 156 -18.41 -8.85 0.34
CA ASN A 156 -19.38 -7.78 0.26
C ASN A 156 -18.77 -6.37 0.22
N VAL A 157 -18.55 -5.88 -0.99
CA VAL A 157 -17.94 -4.56 -1.29
C VAL A 157 -18.58 -3.40 -0.51
N ASP A 158 -19.88 -3.47 -0.22
CA ASP A 158 -20.59 -2.42 0.51
C ASP A 158 -20.17 -2.30 1.98
N LEU A 159 -19.60 -3.36 2.56
CA LEU A 159 -19.14 -3.38 3.95
C LEU A 159 -17.67 -2.96 4.12
N THR A 160 -16.96 -2.68 3.04
CA THR A 160 -15.53 -2.36 3.11
C THR A 160 -15.25 -0.93 3.59
N GLN A 161 -16.24 -0.05 3.65
CA GLN A 161 -16.05 1.38 3.97
C GLN A 161 -15.45 1.62 5.38
N ASP A 162 -15.81 0.77 6.36
CA ASP A 162 -15.29 0.86 7.72
C ASP A 162 -14.27 -0.26 8.02
N THR A 163 -13.76 -0.90 6.97
CA THR A 163 -12.84 -2.02 7.09
C THR A 163 -11.40 -1.55 6.93
N GLU A 164 -10.54 -1.98 7.85
CA GLU A 164 -9.10 -1.75 7.80
C GLU A 164 -8.36 -3.08 7.90
N VAL A 165 -7.21 -3.16 7.23
CA VAL A 165 -6.27 -4.27 7.36
C VAL A 165 -5.07 -3.76 8.15
N LEU A 166 -4.83 -4.35 9.31
CA LEU A 166 -3.80 -3.91 10.25
C LEU A 166 -2.69 -4.95 10.34
N VAL A 167 -1.45 -4.48 10.38
CA VAL A 167 -0.25 -5.31 10.53
C VAL A 167 0.50 -4.89 11.78
N GLY A 168 0.98 -5.86 12.56
CA GLY A 168 1.78 -5.61 13.76
C GLY A 168 2.58 -6.83 14.17
N PHE A 169 3.66 -6.63 14.92
CA PHE A 169 4.36 -7.73 15.56
C PHE A 169 3.48 -8.40 16.64
N GLN A 170 3.64 -9.70 16.77
CA GLN A 170 3.01 -10.46 17.87
C GLN A 170 3.94 -10.38 19.09
N LEU A 171 3.74 -9.33 19.89
CA LEU A 171 4.56 -9.07 21.07
C LEU A 171 4.11 -9.91 22.28
N SER A 172 5.04 -10.30 23.14
CA SER A 172 4.73 -10.75 24.49
C SER A 172 4.29 -9.57 25.36
N PRO A 173 3.67 -9.81 26.54
CA PRO A 173 3.32 -8.73 27.46
C PRO A 173 4.53 -7.87 27.86
N GLU A 174 5.70 -8.47 28.07
CA GLU A 174 6.94 -7.79 28.42
C GLU A 174 7.44 -6.94 27.27
N GLN A 175 7.45 -7.48 26.05
CA GLN A 175 7.83 -6.73 24.83
C GLN A 175 6.89 -5.55 24.57
N LEU A 176 5.59 -5.74 24.81
CA LEU A 176 4.61 -4.65 24.66
C LEU A 176 4.83 -3.55 25.71
N ALA A 177 5.12 -3.91 26.96
CA ALA A 177 5.46 -2.96 27.99
C ALA A 177 6.72 -2.17 27.62
N TYR A 178 7.78 -2.86 27.20
CA TYR A 178 9.02 -2.23 26.76
C TYR A 178 8.78 -1.27 25.59
N ALA A 179 8.08 -1.67 24.54
CA ALA A 179 7.77 -0.83 23.39
C ALA A 179 6.90 0.39 23.76
N THR A 180 6.07 0.27 24.80
CA THR A 180 5.24 1.38 25.31
C THR A 180 6.08 2.41 26.05
N ASP A 181 7.07 1.95 26.83
CA ASP A 181 7.95 2.80 27.64
C ASP A 181 9.07 3.42 26.79
N HIS A 182 9.38 2.82 25.62
CA HIS A 182 10.44 3.25 24.71
C HIS A 182 9.88 3.49 23.28
N PRO A 183 9.02 4.49 23.09
CA PRO A 183 8.42 4.73 21.77
C PRO A 183 9.49 5.18 20.77
N GLY A 184 9.63 4.42 19.68
CA GLY A 184 10.58 4.70 18.58
C GLY A 184 11.94 4.01 18.71
N SER A 185 12.12 3.14 19.70
CA SER A 185 13.17 2.14 19.71
C SER A 185 12.73 0.92 18.91
#